data_1b08de3314d8ec8574744ae9a7f268ed
#
_entry.id   1b08de3314d8ec8574744ae9a7f268ed
#
_cell.length_a   1.000
_cell.length_b   1.000
_cell.length_c   1.000
_cell.angle_alpha   90.00
_cell.angle_beta   90.00
_cell.angle_gamma   90.00
#
_symmetry.space_group_name_H-M   'P 1'
#
loop_
_entity.id
_entity.type
_entity.pdbx_description
1 polymer ?
#
loop_
_entity_poly.entity_id
_entity_poly.type
_entity_poly.pdbx_seq_one_letter_code
_entity_poly.pdbx_strand_id
1 'polypeptide(L)'
;MGLGDDIMMGGLWKKHVQTHGRRVVPQGEWSSMWDNLEYICKEEDLYPGEHHDRLPTHPNGLRPYIERWESDRIVFKDFKPEPGEIKFSLKEKMWAQDILGQSQIPQDFVLINPDSKNTTSQGNKEWPFDNWVQLAENLGKKIGVLRIKPKSTVDISGKVEYNKGVVPSSTTIECDNPRLAFCMASYAKCIVTTEGGLHHVAAALSVPAVVLYGNFISPDQTGYAGQTNIYTGQPGSPLGSIKNDKRCQDAMESINVATVQSHVEALIKTSKT
;
A
#
# COMPACT_ATOMS: atom_id res chain seq x y z
N MET A 1 -11.83 -6.63 -5.35
CA MET A 1 -11.34 -5.56 -4.48
C MET A 1 -9.83 -5.48 -4.55
N GLY A 2 -9.20 -4.34 -4.22
CA GLY A 2 -7.74 -4.29 -4.09
C GLY A 2 -7.33 -4.63 -2.65
N LEU A 3 -6.22 -5.35 -2.47
CA LEU A 3 -5.73 -5.73 -1.14
C LEU A 3 -5.56 -4.53 -0.19
N GLY A 4 -5.25 -3.34 -0.73
CA GLY A 4 -5.18 -2.10 0.06
C GLY A 4 -6.51 -1.69 0.66
N ASP A 5 -7.60 -1.86 -0.10
CA ASP A 5 -8.95 -1.59 0.39
C ASP A 5 -9.32 -2.57 1.52
N ASP A 6 -8.94 -3.85 1.40
CA ASP A 6 -9.19 -4.87 2.44
C ASP A 6 -8.46 -4.54 3.74
N ILE A 7 -7.21 -4.06 3.64
CA ILE A 7 -6.42 -3.63 4.81
C ILE A 7 -7.06 -2.42 5.47
N MET A 8 -7.52 -1.45 4.68
CA MET A 8 -8.23 -0.27 5.19
C MET A 8 -9.53 -0.66 5.90
N MET A 9 -10.31 -1.60 5.33
CA MET A 9 -11.51 -2.12 5.98
C MET A 9 -11.19 -2.81 7.30
N GLY A 10 -10.10 -3.60 7.35
CA GLY A 10 -9.60 -4.19 8.60
C GLY A 10 -9.36 -3.16 9.70
N GLY A 11 -8.82 -1.98 9.36
CA GLY A 11 -8.64 -0.86 10.31
C GLY A 11 -9.97 -0.32 10.84
N LEU A 12 -10.96 -0.11 9.96
CA LEU A 12 -12.29 0.34 10.35
C LEU A 12 -12.98 -0.69 11.26
N TRP A 13 -12.86 -1.98 10.97
CA TRP A 13 -13.44 -3.03 11.81
C TRP A 13 -12.72 -3.17 13.15
N LYS A 14 -11.41 -2.97 13.20
CA LYS A 14 -10.67 -2.91 14.45
C LYS A 14 -11.24 -1.83 15.37
N LYS A 15 -11.46 -0.63 14.83
CA LYS A 15 -12.09 0.47 15.56
C LYS A 15 -13.52 0.13 16.00
N HIS A 16 -14.31 -0.50 15.12
CA HIS A 16 -15.66 -0.98 15.45
C HIS A 16 -15.64 -1.94 16.62
N VAL A 17 -14.76 -2.94 16.60
CA VAL A 17 -14.63 -3.93 17.69
C VAL A 17 -14.18 -3.27 19.01
N GLN A 18 -13.25 -2.32 18.94
CA GLN A 18 -12.83 -1.55 20.13
C GLN A 18 -13.99 -0.75 20.74
N THR A 19 -14.91 -0.27 19.91
CA THR A 19 -16.06 0.53 20.36
C THR A 19 -17.22 -0.34 20.88
N HIS A 20 -17.48 -1.49 20.26
CA HIS A 20 -18.68 -2.30 20.52
C HIS A 20 -18.40 -3.63 21.25
N GLY A 21 -17.13 -4.04 21.33
CA GLY A 21 -16.73 -5.29 22.00
C GLY A 21 -17.15 -6.57 21.27
N ARG A 22 -17.51 -6.49 19.98
CA ARG A 22 -18.00 -7.61 19.18
C ARG A 22 -17.11 -7.87 17.99
N ARG A 23 -16.79 -9.14 17.71
CA ARG A 23 -16.05 -9.54 16.52
C ARG A 23 -16.84 -9.23 15.25
N VAL A 24 -16.13 -9.03 14.15
CA VAL A 24 -16.73 -8.74 12.84
C VAL A 24 -16.69 -9.99 11.97
N VAL A 25 -17.83 -10.29 11.35
CA VAL A 25 -17.96 -11.23 10.24
C VAL A 25 -18.13 -10.44 8.95
N PRO A 26 -17.12 -10.43 8.05
CA PRO A 26 -17.22 -9.73 6.79
C PRO A 26 -18.30 -10.31 5.88
N GLN A 27 -19.20 -9.46 5.40
CA GLN A 27 -20.19 -9.84 4.39
C GLN A 27 -19.60 -9.64 2.99
N GLY A 28 -19.06 -10.68 2.41
CA GLY A 28 -18.43 -10.68 1.10
C GLY A 28 -17.34 -11.74 0.97
N GLU A 29 -16.51 -11.62 -0.05
CA GLU A 29 -15.41 -12.52 -0.28
C GLU A 29 -14.32 -12.34 0.79
N TRP A 30 -13.82 -13.44 1.35
CA TRP A 30 -12.76 -13.42 2.35
C TRP A 30 -11.44 -12.94 1.75
N SER A 31 -10.79 -11.99 2.42
CA SER A 31 -9.45 -11.55 2.06
C SER A 31 -8.40 -12.25 2.92
N SER A 32 -7.34 -12.75 2.29
CA SER A 32 -6.19 -13.31 3.02
C SER A 32 -5.49 -12.27 3.92
N MET A 33 -5.73 -10.99 3.72
CA MET A 33 -5.20 -9.92 4.59
C MET A 33 -5.78 -9.96 5.99
N TRP A 34 -6.92 -10.61 6.19
CA TRP A 34 -7.59 -10.75 7.50
C TRP A 34 -7.19 -12.02 8.24
N ASP A 35 -6.40 -12.90 7.62
CA ASP A 35 -5.92 -14.11 8.29
C ASP A 35 -5.15 -13.77 9.56
N ASN A 36 -5.39 -14.56 10.62
CA ASN A 36 -4.82 -14.42 11.97
C ASN A 36 -5.23 -13.14 12.74
N LEU A 37 -6.22 -12.37 12.26
CA LEU A 37 -6.78 -11.25 13.02
C LEU A 37 -7.89 -11.76 13.95
N GLU A 38 -7.70 -11.61 15.26
CA GLU A 38 -8.61 -12.14 16.30
C GLU A 38 -9.98 -11.47 16.30
N TYR A 39 -10.05 -10.22 15.82
CA TYR A 39 -11.29 -9.43 15.82
C TYR A 39 -12.12 -9.59 14.54
N ILE A 40 -11.61 -10.35 13.56
CA ILE A 40 -12.33 -10.73 12.33
C ILE A 40 -12.42 -12.25 12.29
N CYS A 41 -13.57 -12.78 11.95
CA CYS A 41 -13.78 -14.23 11.87
C CYS A 41 -14.67 -14.60 10.69
N LYS A 42 -14.55 -15.84 10.26
CA LYS A 42 -15.48 -16.45 9.31
C LYS A 42 -16.73 -16.92 10.04
N GLU A 43 -17.83 -17.04 9.31
CA GLU A 43 -19.10 -17.55 9.86
C GLU A 43 -18.94 -18.93 10.51
N GLU A 44 -18.16 -19.81 9.86
CA GLU A 44 -17.91 -21.18 10.33
C GLU A 44 -17.04 -21.26 11.59
N ASP A 45 -16.33 -20.18 11.95
CA ASP A 45 -15.46 -20.10 13.13
C ASP A 45 -16.18 -19.55 14.38
N LEU A 46 -17.49 -19.27 14.28
CA LEU A 46 -18.27 -18.75 15.40
C LEU A 46 -18.65 -19.85 16.39
N TYR A 47 -18.54 -19.54 17.67
CA TYR A 47 -19.06 -20.42 18.73
C TYR A 47 -20.57 -20.19 18.96
N PRO A 48 -21.32 -21.21 19.34
CA PRO A 48 -22.73 -21.05 19.71
C PRO A 48 -22.89 -20.00 20.83
N GLY A 49 -23.72 -18.99 20.57
CA GLY A 49 -23.98 -17.90 21.53
C GLY A 49 -22.97 -16.76 21.49
N GLU A 50 -21.95 -16.80 20.63
CA GLU A 50 -21.04 -15.68 20.42
C GLU A 50 -21.73 -14.49 19.77
N HIS A 51 -21.58 -13.30 20.36
CA HIS A 51 -22.09 -12.06 19.78
C HIS A 51 -21.08 -11.49 18.77
N HIS A 52 -21.51 -11.28 17.53
CA HIS A 52 -20.74 -10.73 16.44
C HIS A 52 -21.56 -9.76 15.61
N ASP A 53 -20.89 -8.91 14.86
CA ASP A 53 -21.53 -7.98 13.92
C ASP A 53 -21.17 -8.37 12.48
N ARG A 54 -22.19 -8.53 11.63
CA ARG A 54 -22.01 -8.75 10.19
C ARG A 54 -21.88 -7.40 9.49
N LEU A 55 -20.70 -7.10 8.97
CA LEU A 55 -20.43 -5.83 8.30
C LEU A 55 -20.06 -6.04 6.84
N PRO A 56 -20.59 -5.21 5.93
CA PRO A 56 -20.25 -5.31 4.53
C PRO A 56 -18.79 -4.92 4.28
N THR A 57 -18.15 -5.66 3.37
CA THR A 57 -16.78 -5.34 2.90
C THR A 57 -16.74 -4.01 2.14
N HIS A 58 -17.86 -3.64 1.54
CA HIS A 58 -18.07 -2.34 0.87
C HIS A 58 -19.41 -1.76 1.26
N PRO A 59 -19.46 -0.83 2.22
CA PRO A 59 -20.70 -0.11 2.52
C PRO A 59 -21.26 0.54 1.24
N ASN A 60 -22.50 0.21 0.90
CA ASN A 60 -23.17 0.71 -0.31
C ASN A 60 -22.44 0.39 -1.65
N GLY A 61 -21.62 -0.67 -1.69
CA GLY A 61 -20.85 -1.05 -2.89
C GLY A 61 -19.70 -0.13 -3.24
N LEU A 62 -19.37 0.84 -2.39
CA LEU A 62 -18.31 1.83 -2.59
C LEU A 62 -17.19 1.68 -1.55
N ARG A 63 -15.99 2.10 -1.91
CA ARG A 63 -14.89 2.24 -0.96
C ARG A 63 -15.18 3.35 0.05
N PRO A 64 -14.67 3.26 1.29
CA PRO A 64 -15.03 4.20 2.36
C PRO A 64 -14.79 5.68 2.02
N TYR A 65 -13.80 5.97 1.20
CA TYR A 65 -13.40 7.32 0.79
C TYR A 65 -14.06 7.80 -0.51
N ILE A 66 -14.88 6.98 -1.17
CA ILE A 66 -15.62 7.35 -2.38
C ILE A 66 -17.03 7.76 -2.00
N GLU A 67 -17.42 8.95 -2.41
CA GLU A 67 -18.80 9.45 -2.29
C GLU A 67 -19.67 8.88 -3.41
N ARG A 68 -19.22 9.06 -4.66
CA ARG A 68 -19.92 8.59 -5.85
C ARG A 68 -19.00 8.50 -7.07
N TRP A 69 -19.45 7.78 -8.08
CA TRP A 69 -18.86 7.77 -9.40
C TRP A 69 -19.63 8.73 -10.31
N GLU A 70 -18.90 9.55 -11.08
CA GLU A 70 -19.41 10.33 -12.20
C GLU A 70 -18.90 9.72 -13.52
N SER A 71 -19.32 10.24 -14.66
CA SER A 71 -18.99 9.68 -15.98
C SER A 71 -17.49 9.68 -16.29
N ASP A 72 -16.75 10.62 -15.74
CA ASP A 72 -15.34 10.88 -16.05
C ASP A 72 -14.43 10.94 -14.81
N ARG A 73 -15.02 10.90 -13.59
CA ARG A 73 -14.23 10.97 -12.36
C ARG A 73 -14.87 10.26 -11.18
N ILE A 74 -14.04 10.02 -10.18
CA ILE A 74 -14.43 9.60 -8.83
C ILE A 74 -14.56 10.87 -7.98
N VAL A 75 -15.68 11.02 -7.31
CA VAL A 75 -15.86 12.05 -6.29
C VAL A 75 -15.52 11.45 -4.94
N PHE A 76 -14.52 12.03 -4.30
CA PHE A 76 -14.08 11.62 -2.97
C PHE A 76 -14.83 12.40 -1.90
N LYS A 77 -14.98 11.78 -0.73
CA LYS A 77 -15.47 12.44 0.49
C LYS A 77 -14.38 12.55 1.52
N ASP A 78 -14.58 13.42 2.49
CA ASP A 78 -13.69 13.50 3.64
C ASP A 78 -13.68 12.15 4.37
N PHE A 79 -12.50 11.56 4.43
CA PHE A 79 -12.31 10.27 5.05
C PHE A 79 -10.89 10.19 5.60
N LYS A 80 -10.76 9.69 6.83
CA LYS A 80 -9.48 9.47 7.45
C LYS A 80 -9.33 7.99 7.76
N PRO A 81 -8.49 7.24 7.02
CA PRO A 81 -8.33 5.83 7.27
C PRO A 81 -7.67 5.58 8.63
N GLU A 82 -8.15 4.58 9.33
CA GLU A 82 -7.44 4.01 10.49
C GLU A 82 -6.47 2.94 9.99
N PRO A 83 -5.25 2.86 10.55
CA PRO A 83 -4.32 1.80 10.19
C PRO A 83 -4.92 0.42 10.47
N GLY A 84 -4.93 -0.42 9.44
CA GLY A 84 -5.28 -1.83 9.60
C GLY A 84 -4.20 -2.60 10.35
N GLU A 85 -4.33 -3.91 10.35
CA GLU A 85 -3.30 -4.85 10.82
C GLU A 85 -3.10 -5.94 9.79
N ILE A 86 -1.88 -6.46 9.72
CA ILE A 86 -1.56 -7.70 9.03
C ILE A 86 -0.78 -8.56 10.02
N LYS A 87 -1.29 -9.72 10.38
CA LYS A 87 -0.60 -10.67 11.25
C LYS A 87 -0.06 -11.83 10.41
N PHE A 88 1.25 -12.02 10.44
CA PHE A 88 1.91 -13.13 9.76
C PHE A 88 2.12 -14.30 10.71
N SER A 89 1.91 -15.51 10.21
CA SER A 89 2.27 -16.74 10.88
C SER A 89 3.80 -16.86 11.01
N LEU A 90 4.26 -17.71 11.93
CA LEU A 90 5.69 -18.01 12.06
C LEU A 90 6.27 -18.56 10.76
N LYS A 91 5.52 -19.40 10.06
CA LYS A 91 5.92 -19.98 8.77
C LYS A 91 6.14 -18.91 7.69
N GLU A 92 5.22 -17.93 7.59
CA GLU A 92 5.39 -16.80 6.64
C GLU A 92 6.63 -15.97 6.98
N LYS A 93 6.88 -15.72 8.27
CA LYS A 93 8.07 -14.97 8.71
C LYS A 93 9.37 -15.71 8.39
N MET A 94 9.42 -17.02 8.64
CA MET A 94 10.59 -17.84 8.29
C MET A 94 10.84 -17.82 6.79
N TRP A 95 9.82 -18.02 5.97
CA TRP A 95 9.96 -17.98 4.52
C TRP A 95 10.41 -16.60 4.01
N ALA A 96 9.87 -15.52 4.55
CA ALA A 96 10.29 -14.18 4.19
C ALA A 96 11.79 -13.94 4.52
N GLN A 97 12.23 -14.38 5.71
CA GLN A 97 13.63 -14.27 6.12
C GLN A 97 14.57 -15.10 5.24
N ASP A 98 14.18 -16.33 4.89
CA ASP A 98 14.96 -17.20 4.00
C ASP A 98 15.14 -16.57 2.62
N ILE A 99 14.06 -16.01 2.03
CA ILE A 99 14.12 -15.36 0.72
C ILE A 99 15.00 -14.10 0.78
N LEU A 100 14.85 -13.28 1.82
CA LEU A 100 15.69 -12.09 2.00
C LEU A 100 17.16 -12.47 2.18
N GLY A 101 17.45 -13.50 2.96
CA GLY A 101 18.82 -14.04 3.14
C GLY A 101 19.44 -14.56 1.84
N GLN A 102 18.68 -15.31 1.04
CA GLN A 102 19.13 -15.82 -0.26
C GLN A 102 19.34 -14.71 -1.30
N SER A 103 18.60 -13.62 -1.22
CA SER A 103 18.72 -12.48 -2.12
C SER A 103 19.94 -11.60 -1.87
N GLN A 104 20.69 -11.87 -0.81
CA GLN A 104 21.88 -11.12 -0.40
C GLN A 104 21.63 -9.62 -0.17
N ILE A 105 20.37 -9.24 0.10
CA ILE A 105 20.05 -7.86 0.48
C ILE A 105 20.65 -7.57 1.86
N PRO A 106 21.27 -6.39 2.11
CA PRO A 106 21.67 -5.99 3.44
C PRO A 106 20.49 -6.03 4.44
N GLN A 107 20.77 -6.32 5.70
CA GLN A 107 19.76 -6.36 6.77
C GLN A 107 18.98 -5.04 6.86
N ASP A 108 19.66 -3.92 6.70
CA ASP A 108 19.04 -2.61 6.60
C ASP A 108 18.78 -2.27 5.13
N PHE A 109 17.52 -2.18 4.74
CA PHE A 109 17.13 -1.82 3.38
C PHE A 109 15.90 -0.93 3.32
N VAL A 110 15.78 -0.20 2.21
CA VAL A 110 14.59 0.54 1.80
C VAL A 110 13.86 -0.25 0.73
N LEU A 111 12.56 -0.42 0.90
CA LEU A 111 11.70 -1.01 -0.14
C LEU A 111 11.18 0.11 -1.04
N ILE A 112 11.40 0.03 -2.34
CA ILE A 112 10.84 0.93 -3.34
C ILE A 112 9.78 0.20 -4.17
N ASN A 113 8.73 0.91 -4.57
CA ASN A 113 7.66 0.34 -5.40
C ASN A 113 7.37 1.20 -6.64
N PRO A 114 8.16 1.03 -7.71
CA PRO A 114 7.92 1.70 -8.98
C PRO A 114 6.76 1.10 -9.79
N ASP A 115 6.25 -0.05 -9.36
CA ASP A 115 5.25 -0.81 -10.12
C ASP A 115 3.83 -0.39 -9.74
N SER A 116 2.96 -0.31 -10.75
CA SER A 116 1.55 -0.02 -10.59
C SER A 116 0.72 -0.88 -11.54
N LYS A 117 -0.54 -1.16 -11.19
CA LYS A 117 -1.44 -1.93 -12.05
C LYS A 117 -1.75 -1.18 -13.33
N ASN A 118 -1.78 -1.87 -14.45
CA ASN A 118 -2.19 -1.30 -15.73
C ASN A 118 -3.71 -1.08 -15.75
N THR A 119 -4.11 0.16 -15.48
CA THR A 119 -5.50 0.62 -15.53
C THR A 119 -5.61 1.86 -16.40
N THR A 120 -6.83 2.25 -16.79
CA THR A 120 -7.07 3.43 -17.62
C THR A 120 -6.64 4.75 -16.98
N SER A 121 -6.48 4.78 -15.66
CA SER A 121 -6.06 5.96 -14.88
C SER A 121 -4.69 5.79 -14.23
N GLN A 122 -3.94 4.79 -14.62
CA GLN A 122 -2.66 4.44 -13.99
C GLN A 122 -1.66 5.59 -14.02
N GLY A 123 -1.49 6.26 -15.17
CA GLY A 123 -0.57 7.37 -15.32
C GLY A 123 -0.82 8.53 -14.36
N ASN A 124 -2.04 8.62 -13.79
CA ASN A 124 -2.39 9.66 -12.81
C ASN A 124 -1.68 9.50 -11.45
N LYS A 125 -1.10 8.34 -11.19
CA LYS A 125 -0.41 8.01 -9.93
C LYS A 125 1.03 7.60 -10.13
N GLU A 126 1.52 7.59 -11.36
CA GLU A 126 2.87 7.14 -11.65
C GLU A 126 3.90 8.24 -11.47
N TRP A 127 4.87 7.99 -10.61
CA TRP A 127 6.08 8.78 -10.58
C TRP A 127 6.99 8.34 -11.73
N PRO A 128 7.67 9.27 -12.46
CA PRO A 128 8.53 8.90 -13.58
C PRO A 128 9.54 7.82 -13.23
N PHE A 129 9.70 6.83 -14.12
CA PHE A 129 10.56 5.68 -13.83
C PHE A 129 12.03 6.09 -13.60
N ASP A 130 12.52 7.08 -14.34
CA ASP A 130 13.89 7.60 -14.19
C ASP A 130 14.11 8.20 -12.78
N ASN A 131 13.08 8.75 -12.16
CA ASN A 131 13.16 9.23 -10.79
C ASN A 131 13.36 8.08 -9.79
N TRP A 132 12.71 6.92 -10.02
CA TRP A 132 12.94 5.72 -9.23
C TRP A 132 14.35 5.18 -9.39
N VAL A 133 14.89 5.19 -10.62
CA VAL A 133 16.28 4.81 -10.89
C VAL A 133 17.24 5.74 -10.15
N GLN A 134 17.07 7.03 -10.27
CA GLN A 134 17.91 8.01 -9.59
C GLN A 134 17.83 7.90 -8.06
N LEU A 135 16.62 7.68 -7.51
CA LEU A 135 16.44 7.47 -6.08
C LEU A 135 17.19 6.22 -5.61
N ALA A 136 17.05 5.11 -6.34
CA ALA A 136 17.73 3.85 -6.02
C ALA A 136 19.25 3.98 -6.08
N GLU A 137 19.79 4.65 -7.09
CA GLU A 137 21.22 4.93 -7.21
C GLU A 137 21.76 5.77 -6.04
N ASN A 138 21.00 6.79 -5.63
CA ASN A 138 21.41 7.64 -4.52
C ASN A 138 21.35 6.91 -3.18
N LEU A 139 20.29 6.17 -2.91
CA LEU A 139 20.12 5.40 -1.68
C LEU A 139 21.08 4.21 -1.61
N GLY A 140 21.30 3.52 -2.73
CA GLY A 140 22.17 2.33 -2.81
C GLY A 140 23.62 2.57 -2.41
N LYS A 141 24.08 3.83 -2.38
CA LYS A 141 25.40 4.22 -1.86
C LYS A 141 25.48 4.14 -0.34
N LYS A 142 24.35 4.05 0.38
CA LYS A 142 24.26 4.17 1.85
C LYS A 142 23.54 3.01 2.52
N ILE A 143 22.58 2.39 1.82
CA ILE A 143 21.69 1.36 2.36
C ILE A 143 21.24 0.42 1.24
N GLY A 144 20.84 -0.82 1.57
CA GLY A 144 20.23 -1.72 0.61
C GLY A 144 18.96 -1.14 0.01
N VAL A 145 18.72 -1.37 -1.28
CA VAL A 145 17.47 -1.01 -1.97
C VAL A 145 16.83 -2.27 -2.50
N LEU A 146 15.61 -2.55 -2.07
CA LEU A 146 14.83 -3.71 -2.48
C LEU A 146 13.63 -3.28 -3.33
N ARG A 147 13.34 -4.04 -4.36
CA ARG A 147 12.10 -4.02 -5.12
C ARG A 147 11.48 -5.40 -5.06
N ILE A 148 10.21 -5.49 -4.72
CA ILE A 148 9.44 -6.74 -4.79
C ILE A 148 8.38 -6.56 -5.89
N LYS A 149 8.38 -7.44 -6.88
CA LYS A 149 7.42 -7.43 -7.99
C LYS A 149 6.82 -8.81 -8.22
N PRO A 150 5.63 -8.94 -8.81
CA PRO A 150 5.12 -10.23 -9.27
C PRO A 150 6.02 -10.80 -10.38
N LYS A 151 6.07 -12.11 -10.48
CA LYS A 151 6.74 -12.82 -11.61
C LYS A 151 5.97 -12.63 -12.90
N SER A 152 4.64 -12.74 -12.78
CA SER A 152 3.73 -12.60 -13.91
C SER A 152 3.47 -11.13 -14.24
N THR A 153 3.49 -10.80 -15.52
CA THR A 153 3.01 -9.52 -16.04
C THR A 153 1.49 -9.54 -16.28
N VAL A 154 0.83 -10.66 -16.01
CA VAL A 154 -0.61 -10.84 -16.23
C VAL A 154 -1.28 -11.07 -14.90
N ASP A 155 -2.23 -10.21 -14.55
CA ASP A 155 -3.05 -10.36 -13.34
C ASP A 155 -4.10 -11.48 -13.51
N ILE A 156 -4.81 -11.79 -12.41
CA ILE A 156 -5.89 -12.82 -12.36
C ILE A 156 -7.01 -12.53 -13.38
N SER A 157 -7.17 -11.28 -13.81
CA SER A 157 -8.17 -10.88 -14.82
C SER A 157 -7.65 -10.98 -16.25
N GLY A 158 -6.42 -11.44 -16.47
CA GLY A 158 -5.77 -11.53 -17.78
C GLY A 158 -5.29 -10.19 -18.34
N LYS A 159 -5.28 -9.12 -17.52
CA LYS A 159 -4.73 -7.82 -17.89
C LYS A 159 -3.22 -7.81 -17.67
N VAL A 160 -2.49 -7.22 -18.60
CA VAL A 160 -1.04 -7.08 -18.49
C VAL A 160 -0.72 -6.14 -17.33
N GLU A 161 -0.01 -6.64 -16.34
CA GLU A 161 0.59 -5.80 -15.31
C GLU A 161 1.86 -5.14 -15.85
N TYR A 162 2.07 -3.90 -15.44
CA TYR A 162 3.16 -3.11 -15.96
C TYR A 162 4.51 -3.59 -15.39
N ASN A 163 5.43 -4.00 -16.26
CA ASN A 163 6.81 -4.27 -15.88
C ASN A 163 7.70 -3.11 -16.36
N LYS A 164 8.07 -2.21 -15.45
CA LYS A 164 8.87 -1.01 -15.76
C LYS A 164 10.37 -1.30 -15.98
N GLY A 165 10.75 -2.55 -16.20
CA GLY A 165 12.14 -2.90 -16.46
C GLY A 165 12.98 -3.02 -15.21
N VAL A 166 14.30 -2.90 -15.35
CA VAL A 166 15.28 -3.04 -14.28
C VAL A 166 15.50 -1.69 -13.59
N VAL A 167 15.50 -1.66 -12.27
CA VAL A 167 15.97 -0.53 -11.49
C VAL A 167 17.41 -0.82 -11.07
N PRO A 168 18.41 -0.21 -11.70
CA PRO A 168 19.80 -0.37 -11.31
C PRO A 168 20.01 0.00 -9.83
N SER A 169 21.04 -0.55 -9.21
CA SER A 169 21.34 -0.32 -7.79
C SER A 169 20.25 -0.80 -6.80
N SER A 170 19.32 -1.65 -7.27
CA SER A 170 18.36 -2.34 -6.40
C SER A 170 18.43 -3.85 -6.59
N THR A 171 18.21 -4.60 -5.51
CA THR A 171 17.91 -6.02 -5.57
C THR A 171 16.44 -6.19 -5.92
N THR A 172 16.11 -7.03 -6.90
CA THR A 172 14.71 -7.32 -7.26
C THR A 172 14.36 -8.73 -6.85
N ILE A 173 13.31 -8.90 -6.06
CA ILE A 173 12.72 -10.18 -5.69
C ILE A 173 11.39 -10.34 -6.42
N GLU A 174 11.23 -11.49 -7.10
CA GLU A 174 9.96 -11.86 -7.73
C GLU A 174 9.12 -12.71 -6.77
N CYS A 175 7.90 -12.25 -6.47
CA CYS A 175 7.01 -12.91 -5.53
C CYS A 175 5.55 -12.73 -5.93
N ASP A 176 4.87 -13.83 -6.29
CA ASP A 176 3.44 -13.82 -6.66
C ASP A 176 2.51 -13.94 -5.45
N ASN A 177 3.04 -14.29 -4.28
CA ASN A 177 2.25 -14.36 -3.04
C ASN A 177 2.25 -12.99 -2.35
N PRO A 178 1.12 -12.26 -2.33
CA PRO A 178 1.06 -10.93 -1.75
C PRO A 178 1.37 -10.92 -0.25
N ARG A 179 0.90 -11.91 0.51
CA ARG A 179 1.19 -11.98 1.95
C ARG A 179 2.67 -12.15 2.22
N LEU A 180 3.36 -13.01 1.43
CA LEU A 180 4.79 -13.21 1.55
C LEU A 180 5.57 -11.96 1.14
N ALA A 181 5.15 -11.27 0.07
CA ALA A 181 5.71 -9.98 -0.33
C ALA A 181 5.56 -8.92 0.78
N PHE A 182 4.38 -8.85 1.42
CA PHE A 182 4.15 -7.93 2.54
C PHE A 182 4.90 -8.34 3.81
N CYS A 183 5.08 -9.66 4.03
CA CYS A 183 5.92 -10.12 5.13
C CYS A 183 7.39 -9.70 4.92
N MET A 184 7.93 -9.80 3.72
CA MET A 184 9.26 -9.26 3.39
C MET A 184 9.31 -7.73 3.56
N ALA A 185 8.26 -7.02 3.15
CA ALA A 185 8.16 -5.56 3.33
C ALA A 185 8.20 -5.12 4.80
N SER A 186 7.74 -5.98 5.74
CA SER A 186 7.78 -5.68 7.19
C SER A 186 9.18 -5.54 7.77
N TYR A 187 10.20 -6.03 7.07
CA TYR A 187 11.60 -5.91 7.47
C TYR A 187 12.29 -4.66 6.94
N ALA A 188 11.62 -3.87 6.09
CA ALA A 188 12.19 -2.64 5.55
C ALA A 188 12.31 -1.55 6.62
N LYS A 189 13.40 -0.78 6.58
CA LYS A 189 13.55 0.43 7.42
C LYS A 189 12.63 1.57 6.98
N CYS A 190 12.31 1.60 5.70
CA CYS A 190 11.39 2.57 5.10
C CYS A 190 10.82 1.99 3.80
N ILE A 191 9.58 2.35 3.51
CA ILE A 191 8.92 2.03 2.23
C ILE A 191 8.73 3.32 1.45
N VAL A 192 9.11 3.34 0.17
CA VAL A 192 8.78 4.44 -0.75
C VAL A 192 7.82 3.93 -1.80
N THR A 193 6.66 4.52 -1.89
CA THR A 193 5.60 4.09 -2.82
C THR A 193 4.75 5.26 -3.27
N THR A 194 4.08 5.12 -4.41
CA THR A 194 2.96 5.99 -4.74
C THR A 194 1.71 5.56 -3.97
N GLU A 195 0.69 6.41 -3.94
CA GLU A 195 -0.61 6.06 -3.37
C GLU A 195 -1.16 4.79 -4.04
N GLY A 196 -1.53 3.78 -3.23
CA GLY A 196 -1.96 2.46 -3.68
C GLY A 196 -1.90 1.42 -2.56
N GLY A 197 -1.93 0.12 -2.91
CA GLY A 197 -1.99 -0.95 -1.91
C GLY A 197 -0.85 -0.95 -0.90
N LEU A 198 0.38 -0.68 -1.34
CA LEU A 198 1.56 -0.82 -0.47
C LEU A 198 1.64 0.25 0.64
N HIS A 199 1.08 1.46 0.46
CA HIS A 199 1.06 2.44 1.55
C HIS A 199 0.09 2.03 2.68
N HIS A 200 -1.02 1.35 2.35
CA HIS A 200 -1.90 0.74 3.35
C HIS A 200 -1.18 -0.39 4.11
N VAL A 201 -0.38 -1.20 3.38
CA VAL A 201 0.47 -2.23 3.99
C VAL A 201 1.48 -1.61 4.96
N ALA A 202 2.18 -0.56 4.54
CA ALA A 202 3.15 0.14 5.39
C ALA A 202 2.52 0.64 6.68
N ALA A 203 1.31 1.25 6.60
CA ALA A 203 0.56 1.69 7.77
C ALA A 203 0.16 0.52 8.67
N ALA A 204 -0.36 -0.58 8.10
CA ALA A 204 -0.79 -1.75 8.84
C ALA A 204 0.35 -2.49 9.54
N LEU A 205 1.57 -2.40 8.99
CA LEU A 205 2.80 -3.00 9.54
C LEU A 205 3.59 -2.03 10.43
N SER A 206 3.14 -0.79 10.56
CA SER A 206 3.87 0.27 11.26
C SER A 206 5.30 0.49 10.72
N VAL A 207 5.51 0.24 9.42
CA VAL A 207 6.77 0.52 8.74
C VAL A 207 6.78 1.97 8.30
N PRO A 208 7.83 2.76 8.63
CA PRO A 208 7.94 4.13 8.15
C PRO A 208 7.81 4.20 6.63
N ALA A 209 7.04 5.16 6.12
CA ALA A 209 6.83 5.26 4.68
C ALA A 209 6.87 6.70 4.17
N VAL A 210 7.42 6.87 2.98
CA VAL A 210 7.27 8.07 2.14
C VAL A 210 6.29 7.73 1.02
N VAL A 211 5.15 8.41 1.00
CA VAL A 211 4.07 8.15 0.06
C VAL A 211 3.90 9.32 -0.89
N LEU A 212 3.94 9.04 -2.19
CA LEU A 212 3.88 10.05 -3.23
C LEU A 212 2.45 10.20 -3.74
N TYR A 213 1.94 11.41 -3.67
CA TYR A 213 0.60 11.79 -4.11
C TYR A 213 0.71 12.90 -5.16
N GLY A 214 0.15 12.63 -6.34
CA GLY A 214 -0.10 13.67 -7.35
C GLY A 214 -1.46 14.35 -7.09
N ASN A 215 -2.19 14.67 -8.19
CA ASN A 215 -3.46 15.36 -8.10
C ASN A 215 -4.69 14.45 -8.32
N PHE A 216 -4.48 13.11 -8.34
CA PHE A 216 -5.59 12.16 -8.52
C PHE A 216 -6.44 12.03 -7.25
N ILE A 217 -5.80 11.82 -6.13
CA ILE A 217 -6.37 11.68 -4.78
C ILE A 217 -5.42 12.38 -3.80
N SER A 218 -5.94 12.88 -2.69
CA SER A 218 -5.10 13.54 -1.69
C SER A 218 -4.86 12.67 -0.46
N PRO A 219 -3.83 12.98 0.34
CA PRO A 219 -3.62 12.32 1.63
C PRO A 219 -4.81 12.47 2.61
N ASP A 220 -5.69 13.45 2.38
CA ASP A 220 -6.88 13.66 3.23
C ASP A 220 -7.90 12.52 3.09
N GLN A 221 -7.84 11.74 1.98
CA GLN A 221 -8.73 10.61 1.73
C GLN A 221 -8.11 9.25 2.09
N THR A 222 -6.81 9.06 1.82
CA THR A 222 -6.19 7.73 1.97
C THR A 222 -4.89 7.73 2.76
N GLY A 223 -4.35 8.91 3.13
CA GLY A 223 -3.11 9.04 3.87
C GLY A 223 -3.25 8.73 5.36
N TYR A 224 -2.18 8.24 5.96
CA TYR A 224 -2.10 7.94 7.39
C TYR A 224 -1.19 8.92 8.11
N ALA A 225 -1.55 9.28 9.35
CA ALA A 225 -0.80 10.26 10.14
C ALA A 225 0.65 9.84 10.44
N GLY A 226 0.92 8.53 10.47
CA GLY A 226 2.28 7.98 10.69
C GLY A 226 3.16 7.93 9.45
N GLN A 227 2.69 8.42 8.29
CA GLN A 227 3.43 8.40 7.04
C GLN A 227 3.88 9.81 6.64
N THR A 228 5.00 9.90 5.91
CA THR A 228 5.41 11.13 5.24
C THR A 228 4.74 11.19 3.88
N ASN A 229 3.68 11.99 3.77
CA ASN A 229 2.93 12.16 2.53
C ASN A 229 3.46 13.36 1.75
N ILE A 230 4.04 13.13 0.57
CA ILE A 230 4.45 14.19 -0.37
C ILE A 230 3.31 14.39 -1.35
N TYR A 231 2.66 15.54 -1.28
CA TYR A 231 1.49 15.89 -2.09
C TYR A 231 1.76 17.12 -2.94
N THR A 232 1.60 17.00 -4.23
CA THR A 232 1.80 18.08 -5.21
C THR A 232 0.51 18.50 -5.93
N GLY A 233 -0.62 17.91 -5.50
CA GLY A 233 -1.93 18.30 -6.00
C GLY A 233 -2.49 19.55 -5.33
N GLN A 234 -3.70 19.94 -5.71
CA GLN A 234 -4.40 21.06 -5.10
C GLN A 234 -5.12 20.58 -3.81
N PRO A 235 -4.85 21.20 -2.65
CA PRO A 235 -5.53 20.87 -1.41
C PRO A 235 -7.06 20.93 -1.55
N GLY A 236 -7.75 19.91 -1.04
CA GLY A 236 -9.22 19.85 -1.02
C GLY A 236 -9.91 19.60 -2.38
N SER A 237 -9.16 19.45 -3.47
CA SER A 237 -9.72 19.28 -4.82
C SER A 237 -9.01 18.22 -5.65
N PRO A 238 -8.92 16.96 -5.19
CA PRO A 238 -8.37 15.90 -6.00
C PRO A 238 -9.24 15.64 -7.23
N LEU A 239 -8.61 15.39 -8.37
CA LEU A 239 -9.31 15.30 -9.66
C LEU A 239 -10.13 14.03 -9.82
N GLY A 240 -9.67 12.90 -9.25
CA GLY A 240 -10.35 11.61 -9.35
C GLY A 240 -10.55 11.08 -10.77
N SER A 241 -9.82 11.60 -11.76
CA SER A 241 -10.04 11.29 -13.17
C SER A 241 -9.90 9.80 -13.46
N ILE A 242 -10.92 9.18 -14.06
CA ILE A 242 -10.93 7.76 -14.42
C ILE A 242 -10.11 7.43 -15.68
N LYS A 243 -9.62 8.44 -16.36
CA LYS A 243 -8.69 8.34 -17.49
C LYS A 243 -7.39 9.05 -17.14
N ASN A 244 -6.34 8.79 -17.92
CA ASN A 244 -5.09 9.54 -17.78
C ASN A 244 -5.34 11.03 -17.97
N ASP A 245 -4.95 11.82 -17.00
CA ASP A 245 -5.13 13.27 -16.95
C ASP A 245 -3.77 13.94 -16.78
N LYS A 246 -3.44 14.82 -17.72
CA LYS A 246 -2.14 15.50 -17.73
C LYS A 246 -1.87 16.27 -16.44
N ARG A 247 -2.89 16.86 -15.82
CA ARG A 247 -2.74 17.59 -14.55
C ARG A 247 -2.30 16.67 -13.40
N CYS A 248 -2.76 15.42 -13.41
CA CYS A 248 -2.31 14.40 -12.45
C CYS A 248 -0.87 13.97 -12.74
N GLN A 249 -0.55 13.78 -14.02
CA GLN A 249 0.79 13.39 -14.45
C GLN A 249 1.82 14.49 -14.14
N ASP A 250 1.53 15.75 -14.51
CA ASP A 250 2.39 16.90 -14.20
C ASP A 250 2.64 17.04 -12.69
N ALA A 251 1.59 16.80 -11.86
CA ALA A 251 1.73 16.81 -10.42
C ALA A 251 2.69 15.70 -9.94
N MET A 252 2.56 14.48 -10.46
CA MET A 252 3.50 13.39 -10.13
C MET A 252 4.92 13.69 -10.61
N GLU A 253 5.09 14.23 -11.81
CA GLU A 253 6.39 14.61 -12.37
C GLU A 253 7.08 15.72 -11.57
N SER A 254 6.30 16.60 -10.94
CA SER A 254 6.82 17.70 -10.11
C SER A 254 7.43 17.25 -8.78
N ILE A 255 7.18 16.00 -8.35
CA ILE A 255 7.79 15.45 -7.12
C ILE A 255 9.30 15.25 -7.36
N ASN A 256 10.10 16.00 -6.61
CA ASN A 256 11.55 16.01 -6.78
C ASN A 256 12.22 14.84 -6.05
N VAL A 257 13.16 14.16 -6.71
CA VAL A 257 13.93 13.02 -6.15
C VAL A 257 14.68 13.41 -4.88
N ALA A 258 15.29 14.59 -4.84
CA ALA A 258 16.04 15.04 -3.66
C ALA A 258 15.13 15.23 -2.44
N THR A 259 13.90 15.70 -2.64
CA THR A 259 12.90 15.81 -1.58
C THR A 259 12.53 14.44 -1.03
N VAL A 260 12.23 13.47 -1.91
CA VAL A 260 11.92 12.08 -1.51
C VAL A 260 13.09 11.48 -0.75
N GLN A 261 14.30 11.59 -1.29
CA GLN A 261 15.53 11.09 -0.66
C GLN A 261 15.74 11.67 0.74
N SER A 262 15.58 12.98 0.91
CA SER A 262 15.75 13.67 2.20
C SER A 262 14.80 13.11 3.27
N HIS A 263 13.53 12.88 2.92
CA HIS A 263 12.56 12.28 3.83
C HIS A 263 12.90 10.82 4.18
N VAL A 264 13.32 10.02 3.19
CA VAL A 264 13.78 8.65 3.43
C VAL A 264 14.97 8.62 4.39
N GLU A 265 15.99 9.46 4.15
CA GLU A 265 17.18 9.53 4.99
C GLU A 265 16.86 10.00 6.43
N ALA A 266 15.87 10.88 6.61
CA ALA A 266 15.41 11.30 7.93
C ALA A 266 14.74 10.13 8.67
N LEU A 267 13.84 9.37 8.01
CA LEU A 267 13.14 8.22 8.61
C LEU A 267 14.12 7.09 9.00
N ILE A 268 15.11 6.81 8.16
CA ILE A 268 16.11 5.76 8.45
C ILE A 268 16.97 6.12 9.68
N LYS A 269 17.28 7.40 9.87
CA LYS A 269 18.07 7.86 11.04
C LYS A 269 17.30 7.69 12.34
N THR A 270 16.00 7.98 12.35
CA THR A 270 15.16 7.84 13.55
C THR A 270 14.87 6.39 13.93
N SER A 271 14.92 5.47 12.96
CA SER A 271 14.72 4.03 13.19
C SER A 271 15.95 3.31 13.80
N LYS A 272 17.05 4.02 14.07
CA LYS A 272 18.28 3.46 14.67
C LYS A 272 18.37 3.65 16.18
N THR A 273 17.41 4.35 16.77
CA THR A 273 17.26 4.54 18.23
C THR A 273 16.19 3.63 18.79
#